data_f3c5cb748903fcb331bb31d29166ea1a
#
_entry.id   f3c5cb748903fcb331bb31d29166ea1a
#
_cell.length_a   1.000
_cell.length_b   1.000
_cell.length_c   1.000
_cell.angle_alpha   90.00
_cell.angle_beta   90.00
_cell.angle_gamma   90.00
#
_symmetry.space_group_name_H-M   'P 1'
#
loop_
_entity.id
_entity.type
_entity.pdbx_description
1 polymer ?
#
loop_
_entity_poly.entity_id
_entity_poly.type
_entity_poly.pdbx_seq_one_letter_code
_entity_poly.pdbx_strand_id
1 'polypeptide(L)'
;NWGKFELTSMESAFDGCSYLTSIPEDDMKAFSKVTSFESAFSNCSALKTIPKGLLANAAETESVNNMFYSCDSIKVIPGQLFFNCPKLSDAGSAFSFCKGVESIDKDLFSKNPELTDCSSTFSGMSKLKSVDKDLFANNPKITTLNAIFSYDEALATIPAGIFRNQKDCETFRMAFTGTGLTEIPAGLFANNTKCENFQMTFSGTKIKSIPADVFKGCSSVDTFMSCFSGCTELQSIP
;
A
#
# COMPACT_ATOMS: atom_id res chain seq x y z
N ASN A 1 -15.76 2.50 25.46
CA ASN A 1 -17.10 2.09 25.05
C ASN A 1 -17.74 3.22 24.24
N TRP A 2 -18.00 2.97 22.95
CA TRP A 2 -18.62 3.94 22.02
C TRP A 2 -20.14 4.08 22.22
N GLY A 3 -20.71 3.42 23.24
CA GLY A 3 -22.13 3.46 23.53
C GLY A 3 -22.99 2.72 22.49
N LYS A 4 -24.24 3.18 22.34
CA LYS A 4 -25.20 2.62 21.36
C LYS A 4 -25.30 3.47 20.08
N PHE A 5 -24.20 4.09 19.66
CA PHE A 5 -24.19 4.88 18.43
C PHE A 5 -24.16 3.97 17.20
N GLU A 6 -24.92 4.31 16.19
CA GLU A 6 -24.79 3.78 14.84
C GLU A 6 -24.01 4.81 14.02
N LEU A 7 -22.68 4.68 14.02
CA LEU A 7 -21.81 5.56 13.26
C LEU A 7 -21.82 5.15 11.78
N THR A 8 -21.87 6.12 10.89
CA THR A 8 -21.78 5.91 9.43
C THR A 8 -20.45 6.37 8.85
N SER A 9 -19.72 7.23 9.57
CA SER A 9 -18.38 7.69 9.21
C SER A 9 -17.51 7.85 10.45
N MET A 10 -16.20 7.61 10.26
CA MET A 10 -15.15 7.88 11.23
C MET A 10 -14.08 8.82 10.64
N GLU A 11 -14.43 9.51 9.55
CA GLU A 11 -13.50 10.40 8.86
C GLU A 11 -12.87 11.41 9.82
N SER A 12 -11.53 11.44 9.81
CA SER A 12 -10.68 12.33 10.61
C SER A 12 -10.98 12.35 12.12
N ALA A 13 -11.68 11.32 12.66
CA ALA A 13 -12.18 11.33 14.05
C ALA A 13 -11.06 11.52 15.08
N PHE A 14 -9.84 11.08 14.81
CA PHE A 14 -8.66 11.21 15.67
C PHE A 14 -7.45 11.75 14.90
N ASP A 15 -7.66 12.43 13.75
CA ASP A 15 -6.55 13.02 13.01
C ASP A 15 -5.76 13.99 13.90
N GLY A 16 -4.43 13.87 13.86
CA GLY A 16 -3.53 14.72 14.65
C GLY A 16 -3.48 14.40 16.14
N CYS A 17 -4.13 13.32 16.62
CA CYS A 17 -4.01 12.90 18.03
C CYS A 17 -2.62 12.33 18.32
N SER A 18 -1.59 13.17 18.25
CA SER A 18 -0.17 12.78 18.29
C SER A 18 0.30 12.11 19.60
N TYR A 19 -0.47 12.26 20.69
CA TYR A 19 -0.21 11.59 21.98
C TYR A 19 -1.04 10.31 22.17
N LEU A 20 -1.89 9.93 21.22
CA LEU A 20 -2.63 8.68 21.31
C LEU A 20 -1.67 7.49 21.19
N THR A 21 -1.57 6.67 22.23
CA THR A 21 -0.61 5.55 22.28
C THR A 21 -1.21 4.20 21.96
N SER A 22 -2.53 4.04 22.12
CA SER A 22 -3.26 2.79 21.88
C SER A 22 -4.72 3.03 21.57
N ILE A 23 -5.31 2.11 20.81
CA ILE A 23 -6.75 2.02 20.57
C ILE A 23 -7.24 0.80 21.37
N PRO A 24 -8.28 0.94 22.22
CA PRO A 24 -8.81 -0.20 22.96
C PRO A 24 -9.40 -1.26 22.02
N GLU A 25 -9.33 -2.53 22.40
CA GLU A 25 -9.93 -3.64 21.63
C GLU A 25 -11.43 -3.80 21.87
N ASP A 26 -12.01 -3.01 22.79
CA ASP A 26 -13.38 -3.19 23.27
C ASP A 26 -14.43 -2.61 22.30
N ASP A 27 -15.49 -3.40 22.10
CA ASP A 27 -16.79 -3.03 21.53
C ASP A 27 -16.77 -2.19 20.23
N MET A 28 -16.19 -2.78 19.17
CA MET A 28 -16.20 -2.20 17.81
C MET A 28 -17.56 -2.38 17.08
N LYS A 29 -18.64 -2.73 17.79
CA LYS A 29 -19.99 -2.88 17.19
C LYS A 29 -20.53 -1.57 16.63
N ALA A 30 -20.09 -0.43 17.18
CA ALA A 30 -20.45 0.90 16.68
C ALA A 30 -20.03 1.12 15.20
N PHE A 31 -19.07 0.33 14.69
CA PHE A 31 -18.55 0.48 13.33
C PHE A 31 -19.31 -0.33 12.27
N SER A 32 -20.36 -1.04 12.64
CA SER A 32 -21.10 -1.94 11.73
C SER A 32 -21.74 -1.24 10.51
N LYS A 33 -21.94 0.07 10.58
CA LYS A 33 -22.50 0.91 9.51
C LYS A 33 -21.49 1.91 8.92
N VAL A 34 -20.25 1.90 9.42
CA VAL A 34 -19.22 2.84 8.95
C VAL A 34 -18.77 2.46 7.55
N THR A 35 -18.92 3.39 6.63
CA THR A 35 -18.47 3.25 5.24
C THR A 35 -17.08 3.82 5.00
N SER A 36 -16.66 4.81 5.81
CA SER A 36 -15.37 5.48 5.67
C SER A 36 -14.64 5.63 7.00
N PHE A 37 -13.36 5.22 7.00
CA PHE A 37 -12.37 5.51 8.03
C PHE A 37 -11.28 6.45 7.50
N GLU A 38 -11.57 7.24 6.47
CA GLU A 38 -10.61 8.17 5.88
C GLU A 38 -9.97 9.05 6.97
N SER A 39 -8.63 9.03 7.00
CA SER A 39 -7.83 9.81 7.96
C SER A 39 -8.16 9.57 9.44
N ALA A 40 -8.90 8.51 9.79
CA ALA A 40 -9.47 8.31 11.14
C ALA A 40 -8.43 8.38 12.26
N PHE A 41 -7.21 7.91 12.02
CA PHE A 41 -6.07 7.93 12.96
C PHE A 41 -4.82 8.54 12.31
N SER A 42 -4.99 9.35 11.27
CA SER A 42 -3.90 10.03 10.59
C SER A 42 -3.12 10.89 11.59
N ASN A 43 -1.78 10.96 11.42
CA ASN A 43 -0.89 11.74 12.30
C ASN A 43 -0.90 11.36 13.80
N CYS A 44 -1.38 10.15 14.14
CA CYS A 44 -1.28 9.61 15.50
C CYS A 44 0.14 9.06 15.74
N SER A 45 1.15 9.91 15.77
CA SER A 45 2.57 9.54 15.73
C SER A 45 3.05 8.70 16.91
N ALA A 46 2.38 8.78 18.09
CA ALA A 46 2.68 7.96 19.26
C ALA A 46 1.96 6.61 19.28
N LEU A 47 1.06 6.32 18.30
CA LEU A 47 0.28 5.08 18.26
C LEU A 47 1.20 3.89 17.97
N LYS A 48 1.26 2.93 18.91
CA LYS A 48 2.22 1.82 18.86
C LYS A 48 1.66 0.56 18.22
N THR A 49 0.35 0.34 18.35
CA THR A 49 -0.30 -0.90 17.95
C THR A 49 -1.67 -0.64 17.33
N ILE A 50 -2.00 -1.42 16.33
CA ILE A 50 -3.36 -1.50 15.75
C ILE A 50 -4.02 -2.76 16.32
N PRO A 51 -5.17 -2.68 16.99
CA PRO A 51 -5.89 -3.86 17.46
C PRO A 51 -6.31 -4.76 16.28
N LYS A 52 -6.10 -6.06 16.38
CA LYS A 52 -6.50 -7.02 15.32
C LYS A 52 -7.99 -6.98 15.02
N GLY A 53 -8.81 -6.70 16.03
CA GLY A 53 -10.27 -6.63 15.95
C GLY A 53 -10.81 -5.25 15.64
N LEU A 54 -9.97 -4.24 15.33
CA LEU A 54 -10.44 -2.85 15.13
C LEU A 54 -11.59 -2.75 14.12
N LEU A 55 -11.50 -3.48 13.01
CA LEU A 55 -12.52 -3.47 11.95
C LEU A 55 -13.35 -4.77 11.91
N ALA A 56 -13.42 -5.52 13.02
CA ALA A 56 -14.11 -6.81 13.07
C ALA A 56 -15.61 -6.74 12.71
N ASN A 57 -16.25 -5.58 12.91
CA ASN A 57 -17.67 -5.36 12.62
C ASN A 57 -17.89 -4.37 11.47
N ALA A 58 -16.88 -3.95 10.73
CA ALA A 58 -16.92 -2.88 9.74
C ALA A 58 -17.23 -3.39 8.32
N ALA A 59 -18.29 -4.19 8.16
CA ALA A 59 -18.61 -4.86 6.90
C ALA A 59 -19.04 -3.91 5.76
N GLU A 60 -19.47 -2.70 6.10
CA GLU A 60 -19.89 -1.69 5.12
C GLU A 60 -18.73 -0.77 4.68
N THR A 61 -17.51 -0.97 5.23
CA THR A 61 -16.36 -0.10 4.93
C THR A 61 -15.92 -0.21 3.49
N GLU A 62 -15.88 0.94 2.82
CA GLU A 62 -15.46 1.13 1.44
C GLU A 62 -14.11 1.85 1.33
N SER A 63 -13.80 2.77 2.27
CA SER A 63 -12.54 3.51 2.28
C SER A 63 -11.83 3.47 3.63
N VAL A 64 -10.50 3.27 3.56
CA VAL A 64 -9.55 3.44 4.66
C VAL A 64 -8.41 4.39 4.24
N ASN A 65 -8.70 5.29 3.28
CA ASN A 65 -7.73 6.25 2.76
C ASN A 65 -7.08 7.04 3.91
N ASN A 66 -5.75 7.16 3.91
CA ASN A 66 -4.97 7.84 4.96
C ASN A 66 -5.24 7.36 6.41
N MET A 67 -5.90 6.22 6.64
CA MET A 67 -6.39 5.84 7.98
C MET A 67 -5.32 5.90 9.07
N PHE A 68 -4.09 5.48 8.78
CA PHE A 68 -2.93 5.52 9.68
C PHE A 68 -1.76 6.28 9.07
N TYR A 69 -2.03 7.27 8.20
CA TYR A 69 -1.00 8.10 7.62
C TYR A 69 -0.11 8.72 8.72
N SER A 70 1.22 8.65 8.57
CA SER A 70 2.21 9.19 9.53
C SER A 70 2.06 8.69 10.97
N CYS A 71 1.64 7.43 11.16
CA CYS A 71 1.68 6.76 12.46
C CYS A 71 3.06 6.14 12.69
N ASP A 72 4.08 6.96 12.92
CA ASP A 72 5.51 6.60 12.92
C ASP A 72 5.90 5.51 13.95
N SER A 73 5.12 5.36 15.04
CA SER A 73 5.42 4.41 16.13
C SER A 73 4.83 3.01 15.89
N ILE A 74 3.96 2.82 14.91
CA ILE A 74 3.42 1.50 14.54
C ILE A 74 4.57 0.64 14.00
N LYS A 75 4.69 -0.58 14.54
CA LYS A 75 5.71 -1.56 14.12
C LYS A 75 5.16 -2.73 13.35
N VAL A 76 3.88 -3.04 13.55
CA VAL A 76 3.21 -4.19 12.95
C VAL A 76 1.82 -3.79 12.47
N ILE A 77 1.52 -4.08 11.21
CA ILE A 77 0.19 -4.01 10.64
C ILE A 77 -0.42 -5.40 10.78
N PRO A 78 -1.57 -5.58 11.49
CA PRO A 78 -2.18 -6.89 11.61
C PRO A 78 -2.64 -7.42 10.26
N GLY A 79 -2.21 -8.62 9.86
CA GLY A 79 -2.55 -9.21 8.55
C GLY A 79 -4.04 -9.43 8.33
N GLN A 80 -4.82 -9.52 9.40
CA GLN A 80 -6.28 -9.71 9.33
C GLN A 80 -7.08 -8.43 9.53
N LEU A 81 -6.43 -7.25 9.50
CA LEU A 81 -7.07 -5.98 9.81
C LEU A 81 -8.33 -5.73 8.96
N PHE A 82 -8.27 -6.05 7.66
CA PHE A 82 -9.35 -5.77 6.71
C PHE A 82 -10.20 -7.00 6.36
N PHE A 83 -10.07 -8.14 7.08
CA PHE A 83 -10.79 -9.39 6.73
C PHE A 83 -12.31 -9.23 6.71
N ASN A 84 -12.86 -8.34 7.54
CA ASN A 84 -14.29 -8.13 7.64
C ASN A 84 -14.77 -6.88 6.86
N CYS A 85 -13.97 -6.39 5.91
CA CYS A 85 -14.31 -5.26 5.04
C CYS A 85 -14.42 -5.71 3.57
N PRO A 86 -15.40 -6.56 3.20
CA PRO A 86 -15.47 -7.12 1.83
C PRO A 86 -15.76 -6.07 0.74
N LYS A 87 -16.27 -4.88 1.12
CA LYS A 87 -16.56 -3.76 0.22
C LYS A 87 -15.40 -2.79 0.06
N LEU A 88 -14.28 -3.04 0.76
CA LEU A 88 -13.12 -2.15 0.72
C LEU A 88 -12.61 -1.99 -0.72
N SER A 89 -12.67 -0.77 -1.23
CA SER A 89 -12.26 -0.38 -2.58
C SER A 89 -11.09 0.60 -2.60
N ASP A 90 -10.92 1.39 -1.54
CA ASP A 90 -9.88 2.41 -1.43
C ASP A 90 -9.03 2.22 -0.15
N ALA A 91 -7.75 1.92 -0.35
CA ALA A 91 -6.73 1.86 0.70
C ALA A 91 -5.58 2.86 0.44
N GLY A 92 -5.84 3.90 -0.36
CA GLY A 92 -4.85 4.91 -0.70
C GLY A 92 -4.19 5.52 0.55
N SER A 93 -2.86 5.55 0.58
CA SER A 93 -2.07 6.11 1.69
C SER A 93 -2.38 5.55 3.09
N ALA A 94 -3.10 4.43 3.21
CA ALA A 94 -3.62 3.92 4.49
C ALA A 94 -2.54 3.77 5.57
N PHE A 95 -1.30 3.47 5.18
CA PHE A 95 -0.14 3.31 6.08
C PHE A 95 1.07 4.13 5.63
N SER A 96 0.87 5.11 4.75
CA SER A 96 1.96 5.95 4.25
C SER A 96 2.68 6.64 5.41
N PHE A 97 4.01 6.66 5.37
CA PHE A 97 4.90 7.16 6.43
C PHE A 97 4.78 6.45 7.79
N CYS A 98 4.27 5.21 7.85
CA CYS A 98 4.42 4.37 9.04
C CYS A 98 5.87 3.85 9.15
N LYS A 99 6.81 4.72 9.52
CA LYS A 99 8.27 4.47 9.47
C LYS A 99 8.76 3.34 10.39
N GLY A 100 7.93 2.92 11.36
CA GLY A 100 8.27 1.84 12.29
C GLY A 100 8.07 0.43 11.73
N VAL A 101 7.32 0.28 10.62
CA VAL A 101 6.93 -1.02 10.04
C VAL A 101 8.11 -1.63 9.27
N GLU A 102 8.43 -2.89 9.55
CA GLU A 102 9.53 -3.63 8.89
C GLU A 102 9.06 -4.69 7.87
N SER A 103 7.81 -5.13 7.96
CA SER A 103 7.21 -6.10 7.04
C SER A 103 5.69 -5.94 6.96
N ILE A 104 5.10 -6.40 5.86
CA ILE A 104 3.66 -6.41 5.61
C ILE A 104 3.22 -7.87 5.47
N ASP A 105 2.18 -8.26 6.21
CA ASP A 105 1.61 -9.61 6.11
C ASP A 105 0.91 -9.79 4.75
N LYS A 106 1.18 -10.92 4.08
CA LYS A 106 0.59 -11.26 2.77
C LYS A 106 -0.94 -11.35 2.78
N ASP A 107 -1.54 -11.59 3.96
CA ASP A 107 -2.98 -11.76 4.09
C ASP A 107 -3.73 -10.43 4.31
N LEU A 108 -3.02 -9.28 4.41
CA LEU A 108 -3.62 -7.97 4.69
C LEU A 108 -4.84 -7.65 3.81
N PHE A 109 -4.74 -7.90 2.50
CA PHE A 109 -5.81 -7.63 1.53
C PHE A 109 -6.47 -8.90 0.99
N SER A 110 -6.25 -10.07 1.61
CA SER A 110 -6.69 -11.35 1.06
C SER A 110 -8.22 -11.53 1.00
N LYS A 111 -8.99 -10.69 1.70
CA LYS A 111 -10.48 -10.70 1.75
C LYS A 111 -11.14 -9.46 1.13
N ASN A 112 -10.39 -8.68 0.35
CA ASN A 112 -10.86 -7.41 -0.21
C ASN A 112 -10.85 -7.45 -1.76
N PRO A 113 -11.72 -8.26 -2.41
CA PRO A 113 -11.69 -8.45 -3.86
C PRO A 113 -12.15 -7.21 -4.64
N GLU A 114 -12.80 -6.25 -3.96
CA GLU A 114 -13.28 -4.99 -4.55
C GLU A 114 -12.22 -3.88 -4.58
N LEU A 115 -11.02 -4.14 -4.04
CA LEU A 115 -9.95 -3.15 -3.94
C LEU A 115 -9.52 -2.66 -5.34
N THR A 116 -9.58 -1.35 -5.54
CA THR A 116 -9.24 -0.66 -6.80
C THR A 116 -8.08 0.33 -6.64
N ASP A 117 -7.99 1.01 -5.50
CA ASP A 117 -6.95 2.00 -5.23
C ASP A 117 -6.05 1.58 -4.08
N CYS A 118 -4.74 1.42 -4.40
CA CYS A 118 -3.67 1.22 -3.43
C CYS A 118 -2.56 2.28 -3.59
N SER A 119 -2.91 3.47 -4.09
CA SER A 119 -1.94 4.55 -4.28
C SER A 119 -1.27 4.91 -2.95
N SER A 120 0.07 4.94 -2.93
CA SER A 120 0.89 5.31 -1.78
C SER A 120 0.62 4.52 -0.49
N THR A 121 -0.09 3.40 -0.54
CA THR A 121 -0.55 2.67 0.67
C THR A 121 0.60 2.38 1.63
N PHE A 122 1.78 2.07 1.12
CA PHE A 122 2.97 1.73 1.92
C PHE A 122 4.12 2.70 1.70
N SER A 123 3.89 3.85 1.06
CA SER A 123 4.94 4.84 0.77
C SER A 123 5.60 5.38 2.04
N GLY A 124 6.92 5.59 2.00
CA GLY A 124 7.67 6.22 3.10
C GLY A 124 7.89 5.34 4.32
N MET A 125 7.72 4.03 4.20
CA MET A 125 8.04 3.05 5.24
C MET A 125 9.55 2.78 5.26
N SER A 126 10.35 3.71 5.78
CA SER A 126 11.82 3.68 5.68
C SER A 126 12.48 2.43 6.27
N LYS A 127 11.77 1.62 7.08
CA LYS A 127 12.25 0.35 7.63
C LYS A 127 11.69 -0.89 6.97
N LEU A 128 10.79 -0.77 5.99
CA LEU A 128 10.24 -1.90 5.25
C LEU A 128 11.34 -2.63 4.48
N LYS A 129 11.60 -3.90 4.82
CA LYS A 129 12.71 -4.68 4.26
C LYS A 129 12.29 -5.59 3.11
N SER A 130 11.05 -6.08 3.16
CA SER A 130 10.54 -7.05 2.20
C SER A 130 9.02 -7.03 2.13
N VAL A 131 8.48 -7.48 1.00
CA VAL A 131 7.06 -7.71 0.78
C VAL A 131 6.86 -9.12 0.21
N ASP A 132 5.73 -9.73 0.49
CA ASP A 132 5.41 -11.07 -0.04
C ASP A 132 4.83 -10.98 -1.45
N LYS A 133 5.16 -11.96 -2.32
CA LYS A 133 4.65 -12.04 -3.70
C LYS A 133 3.12 -12.18 -3.80
N ASP A 134 2.47 -12.62 -2.72
CA ASP A 134 1.04 -12.88 -2.66
C ASP A 134 0.24 -11.72 -2.03
N LEU A 135 0.89 -10.60 -1.68
CA LEU A 135 0.25 -9.44 -1.03
C LEU A 135 -1.00 -8.95 -1.77
N PHE A 136 -0.97 -8.92 -3.12
CA PHE A 136 -2.09 -8.50 -3.97
C PHE A 136 -2.73 -9.66 -4.74
N ALA A 137 -2.50 -10.91 -4.33
CA ALA A 137 -2.94 -12.08 -5.09
C ALA A 137 -4.47 -12.15 -5.31
N ASN A 138 -5.24 -11.61 -4.36
CA ASN A 138 -6.71 -11.68 -4.36
C ASN A 138 -7.38 -10.35 -4.75
N ASN A 139 -6.65 -9.40 -5.33
CA ASN A 139 -7.13 -8.06 -5.65
C ASN A 139 -7.02 -7.75 -7.16
N PRO A 140 -7.73 -8.50 -8.03
CA PRO A 140 -7.58 -8.36 -9.48
C PRO A 140 -8.14 -7.05 -10.04
N LYS A 141 -8.95 -6.31 -9.26
CA LYS A 141 -9.59 -5.06 -9.66
C LYS A 141 -8.73 -3.82 -9.43
N ILE A 142 -7.51 -3.97 -8.89
CA ILE A 142 -6.62 -2.82 -8.67
C ILE A 142 -6.30 -2.17 -10.02
N THR A 143 -6.63 -0.87 -10.12
CA THR A 143 -6.36 -0.03 -11.29
C THR A 143 -5.18 0.92 -11.05
N THR A 144 -4.84 1.22 -9.81
CA THR A 144 -3.72 2.11 -9.50
C THR A 144 -2.83 1.60 -8.36
N LEU A 145 -1.53 1.61 -8.64
CA LEU A 145 -0.44 1.32 -7.71
C LEU A 145 0.58 2.47 -7.70
N ASN A 146 0.09 3.70 -7.90
CA ASN A 146 0.92 4.89 -7.85
C ASN A 146 1.67 4.96 -6.52
N ALA A 147 2.98 5.17 -6.56
CA ALA A 147 3.84 5.38 -5.40
C ALA A 147 3.70 4.32 -4.30
N ILE A 148 3.27 3.09 -4.64
CA ILE A 148 2.89 2.04 -3.69
C ILE A 148 3.97 1.76 -2.63
N PHE A 149 5.26 1.81 -3.01
CA PHE A 149 6.42 1.60 -2.14
C PHE A 149 7.44 2.76 -2.24
N SER A 150 7.03 3.94 -2.71
CA SER A 150 7.98 5.03 -2.89
C SER A 150 8.61 5.47 -1.57
N TYR A 151 9.91 5.78 -1.59
CA TYR A 151 10.72 6.18 -0.44
C TYR A 151 10.84 5.11 0.67
N ASP A 152 10.67 3.83 0.33
CA ASP A 152 10.96 2.70 1.22
C ASP A 152 12.45 2.35 1.11
N GLU A 153 13.28 3.15 1.75
CA GLU A 153 14.74 3.13 1.59
C GLU A 153 15.39 1.78 1.96
N ALA A 154 14.78 1.02 2.89
CA ALA A 154 15.28 -0.30 3.29
C ALA A 154 14.80 -1.43 2.36
N LEU A 155 13.85 -1.19 1.43
CA LEU A 155 13.33 -2.19 0.51
C LEU A 155 14.34 -2.42 -0.63
N ALA A 156 15.20 -3.44 -0.45
CA ALA A 156 16.28 -3.75 -1.39
C ALA A 156 15.88 -4.70 -2.52
N THR A 157 14.80 -5.44 -2.35
CA THR A 157 14.30 -6.42 -3.35
C THR A 157 12.78 -6.40 -3.40
N ILE A 158 12.23 -6.72 -4.57
CA ILE A 158 10.79 -6.94 -4.78
C ILE A 158 10.59 -8.33 -5.40
N PRO A 159 9.63 -9.15 -4.94
CA PRO A 159 9.46 -10.48 -5.46
C PRO A 159 8.88 -10.48 -6.89
N ALA A 160 9.38 -11.35 -7.75
CA ALA A 160 8.79 -11.60 -9.06
C ALA A 160 7.32 -12.02 -8.91
N GLY A 161 6.45 -11.50 -9.77
CA GLY A 161 5.03 -11.85 -9.80
C GLY A 161 4.16 -11.24 -8.69
N ILE A 162 4.66 -10.26 -7.93
CA ILE A 162 3.82 -9.52 -6.95
C ILE A 162 2.61 -8.86 -7.64
N PHE A 163 2.75 -8.42 -8.90
CA PHE A 163 1.67 -7.79 -9.68
C PHE A 163 1.04 -8.71 -10.73
N ARG A 164 1.19 -10.04 -10.61
CA ARG A 164 0.75 -11.00 -11.63
C ARG A 164 -0.75 -11.02 -11.91
N ASN A 165 -1.59 -10.58 -10.96
CA ASN A 165 -3.04 -10.60 -11.06
C ASN A 165 -3.66 -9.23 -11.34
N GLN A 166 -2.87 -8.14 -11.34
CA GLN A 166 -3.33 -6.77 -11.55
C GLN A 166 -3.32 -6.40 -13.04
N LYS A 167 -4.09 -7.17 -13.85
CA LYS A 167 -4.15 -7.01 -15.31
C LYS A 167 -4.76 -5.68 -15.74
N ASP A 168 -5.63 -5.12 -14.89
CA ASP A 168 -6.34 -3.87 -15.12
C ASP A 168 -5.62 -2.66 -14.52
N CYS A 169 -4.42 -2.85 -13.95
CA CYS A 169 -3.63 -1.75 -13.42
C CYS A 169 -3.14 -0.84 -14.56
N GLU A 170 -3.55 0.43 -14.49
CA GLU A 170 -3.27 1.46 -15.50
C GLU A 170 -1.97 2.22 -15.20
N THR A 171 -1.50 2.21 -13.95
CA THR A 171 -0.38 3.05 -13.56
C THR A 171 0.46 2.48 -12.41
N PHE A 172 1.78 2.49 -12.63
CA PHE A 172 2.83 2.26 -11.64
C PHE A 172 3.70 3.50 -11.45
N ARG A 173 3.13 4.69 -11.71
CA ARG A 173 3.84 5.96 -11.53
C ARG A 173 4.46 6.02 -10.14
N MET A 174 5.77 6.31 -10.06
CA MET A 174 6.54 6.41 -8.81
C MET A 174 6.54 5.15 -7.93
N ALA A 175 6.09 3.99 -8.41
CA ALA A 175 5.86 2.80 -7.59
C ALA A 175 7.05 2.42 -6.69
N PHE A 176 8.29 2.65 -7.15
CA PHE A 176 9.53 2.33 -6.44
C PHE A 176 10.49 3.52 -6.36
N THR A 177 10.01 4.76 -6.56
CA THR A 177 10.86 5.96 -6.47
C THR A 177 11.57 6.00 -5.12
N GLY A 178 12.90 6.19 -5.14
CA GLY A 178 13.70 6.39 -3.91
C GLY A 178 13.79 5.15 -3.01
N THR A 179 13.44 3.95 -3.51
CA THR A 179 13.64 2.71 -2.77
C THR A 179 15.11 2.26 -2.79
N GLY A 180 15.47 1.34 -1.88
CA GLY A 180 16.77 0.70 -1.84
C GLY A 180 17.00 -0.38 -2.90
N LEU A 181 16.09 -0.55 -3.90
CA LEU A 181 16.16 -1.62 -4.89
C LEU A 181 17.51 -1.63 -5.64
N THR A 182 18.13 -2.81 -5.68
CA THR A 182 19.40 -3.05 -6.39
C THR A 182 19.23 -3.82 -7.70
N GLU A 183 18.07 -4.45 -7.88
CA GLU A 183 17.70 -5.22 -9.08
C GLU A 183 16.20 -5.14 -9.37
N ILE A 184 15.81 -5.37 -10.60
CA ILE A 184 14.43 -5.51 -11.04
C ILE A 184 14.22 -6.98 -11.40
N PRO A 185 13.20 -7.68 -10.82
CA PRO A 185 12.90 -9.05 -11.22
C PRO A 185 12.49 -9.14 -12.70
N ALA A 186 12.94 -10.17 -13.38
CA ALA A 186 12.52 -10.47 -14.74
C ALA A 186 10.99 -10.58 -14.82
N GLY A 187 10.39 -10.02 -15.86
CA GLY A 187 8.93 -10.07 -16.10
C GLY A 187 8.07 -9.42 -15.02
N LEU A 188 8.59 -8.49 -14.21
CA LEU A 188 7.87 -7.87 -13.09
C LEU A 188 6.47 -7.37 -13.50
N PHE A 189 6.36 -6.76 -14.70
CA PHE A 189 5.10 -6.21 -15.22
C PHE A 189 4.50 -7.01 -16.39
N ALA A 190 4.95 -8.24 -16.62
CA ALA A 190 4.57 -9.02 -17.81
C ALA A 190 3.06 -9.21 -18.02
N ASN A 191 2.27 -9.13 -16.94
CA ASN A 191 0.81 -9.33 -16.99
C ASN A 191 0.00 -8.02 -16.92
N ASN A 192 0.66 -6.87 -16.76
CA ASN A 192 -0.01 -5.59 -16.56
C ASN A 192 -0.26 -4.92 -17.93
N THR A 193 -1.09 -5.56 -18.75
CA THR A 193 -1.27 -5.22 -20.17
C THR A 193 -1.96 -3.89 -20.42
N LYS A 194 -2.73 -3.37 -19.43
CA LYS A 194 -3.39 -2.07 -19.51
C LYS A 194 -2.56 -0.92 -18.93
N CYS A 195 -1.34 -1.20 -18.46
CA CYS A 195 -0.53 -0.15 -17.88
C CYS A 195 -0.10 0.87 -18.95
N GLU A 196 -0.44 2.13 -18.69
CA GLU A 196 -0.14 3.29 -19.54
C GLU A 196 1.04 4.09 -18.99
N ASN A 197 1.26 4.07 -17.66
CA ASN A 197 2.13 5.04 -17.02
C ASN A 197 3.18 4.40 -16.09
N PHE A 198 4.46 4.51 -16.51
CA PHE A 198 5.64 4.15 -15.72
C PHE A 198 6.50 5.38 -15.36
N GLN A 199 5.89 6.58 -15.30
CA GLN A 199 6.60 7.79 -14.93
C GLN A 199 7.28 7.63 -13.56
N MET A 200 8.60 7.90 -13.50
CA MET A 200 9.42 7.85 -12.30
C MET A 200 9.40 6.50 -11.54
N THR A 201 8.95 5.41 -12.15
CA THR A 201 8.73 4.11 -11.47
C THR A 201 9.94 3.65 -10.67
N PHE A 202 11.16 3.77 -11.22
CA PHE A 202 12.41 3.37 -10.57
C PHE A 202 13.35 4.54 -10.29
N SER A 203 12.84 5.77 -10.34
CA SER A 203 13.67 6.96 -10.13
C SER A 203 14.39 6.94 -8.78
N GLY A 204 15.68 7.23 -8.77
CA GLY A 204 16.50 7.29 -7.55
C GLY A 204 16.79 5.95 -6.88
N THR A 205 16.58 4.82 -7.57
CA THR A 205 16.95 3.48 -7.07
C THR A 205 18.42 3.15 -7.34
N LYS A 206 18.91 2.05 -6.73
CA LYS A 206 20.29 1.54 -6.86
C LYS A 206 20.41 0.39 -7.87
N ILE A 207 19.47 0.26 -8.80
CA ILE A 207 19.49 -0.81 -9.82
C ILE A 207 20.71 -0.69 -10.72
N LYS A 208 21.27 -1.85 -11.12
CA LYS A 208 22.49 -1.93 -11.94
C LYS A 208 22.23 -2.29 -13.40
N SER A 209 21.09 -2.93 -13.66
CA SER A 209 20.67 -3.33 -15.01
C SER A 209 19.15 -3.40 -15.11
N ILE A 210 18.63 -3.33 -16.33
CA ILE A 210 17.21 -3.46 -16.65
C ILE A 210 17.01 -4.78 -17.39
N PRO A 211 16.22 -5.74 -16.87
CA PRO A 211 15.92 -6.97 -17.60
C PRO A 211 15.16 -6.69 -18.90
N ALA A 212 15.53 -7.35 -20.00
CA ALA A 212 14.93 -7.12 -21.32
C ALA A 212 13.42 -7.42 -21.37
N ASP A 213 12.90 -8.20 -20.44
CA ASP A 213 11.50 -8.63 -20.38
C ASP A 213 10.66 -7.93 -19.28
N VAL A 214 11.22 -6.94 -18.57
CA VAL A 214 10.54 -6.28 -17.44
C VAL A 214 9.21 -5.66 -17.86
N PHE A 215 9.12 -5.09 -19.05
CA PHE A 215 7.91 -4.48 -19.62
C PHE A 215 7.25 -5.34 -20.71
N LYS A 216 7.64 -6.62 -20.81
CA LYS A 216 7.09 -7.51 -21.83
C LYS A 216 5.58 -7.68 -21.61
N GLY A 217 4.78 -7.33 -22.63
CA GLY A 217 3.32 -7.39 -22.55
C GLY A 217 2.63 -6.07 -22.19
N CYS A 218 3.36 -5.06 -21.73
CA CYS A 218 2.82 -3.71 -21.49
C CYS A 218 2.63 -2.97 -22.82
N SER A 219 1.56 -3.30 -23.57
CA SER A 219 1.34 -2.75 -24.91
C SER A 219 0.65 -1.37 -24.93
N SER A 220 0.13 -0.91 -23.80
CA SER A 220 -0.63 0.34 -23.68
C SER A 220 0.19 1.50 -23.15
N VAL A 221 1.53 1.35 -23.01
CA VAL A 221 2.37 2.34 -22.34
C VAL A 221 2.46 3.64 -23.15
N ASP A 222 2.08 4.75 -22.51
CA ASP A 222 2.18 6.10 -23.03
C ASP A 222 3.48 6.81 -22.58
N THR A 223 3.97 6.48 -21.38
CA THR A 223 5.09 7.24 -20.82
C THR A 223 6.03 6.43 -19.94
N PHE A 224 7.33 6.65 -20.17
CA PHE A 224 8.44 6.30 -19.29
C PHE A 224 9.16 7.55 -18.77
N MET A 225 8.47 8.70 -18.66
CA MET A 225 9.10 9.95 -18.25
C MET A 225 9.85 9.76 -16.92
N SER A 226 11.16 10.05 -16.92
CA SER A 226 12.04 9.92 -15.74
C SER A 226 12.04 8.53 -15.07
N CYS A 227 11.61 7.47 -15.76
CA CYS A 227 11.43 6.13 -15.16
C CYS A 227 12.69 5.65 -14.43
N PHE A 228 13.86 5.92 -14.96
CA PHE A 228 15.17 5.54 -14.39
C PHE A 228 16.04 6.75 -14.03
N SER A 229 15.43 7.94 -13.88
CA SER A 229 16.15 9.14 -13.50
C SER A 229 16.82 8.97 -12.14
N GLY A 230 18.09 9.35 -12.00
CA GLY A 230 18.81 9.22 -10.73
C GLY A 230 19.22 7.81 -10.35
N CYS A 231 19.09 6.80 -11.24
CA CYS A 231 19.64 5.46 -11.03
C CYS A 231 21.16 5.50 -11.27
N THR A 232 21.91 6.03 -10.31
CA THR A 232 23.36 6.34 -10.49
C THR A 232 24.26 5.11 -10.61
N GLU A 233 23.75 3.92 -10.25
CA GLU A 233 24.49 2.65 -10.39
C GLU A 233 24.15 1.89 -11.68
N LEU A 234 23.23 2.41 -12.52
CA LEU A 234 22.81 1.74 -13.76
C LEU A 234 23.95 1.71 -14.79
N GLN A 235 24.34 0.50 -15.22
CA GLN A 235 25.48 0.24 -16.09
C GLN A 235 25.08 -0.12 -17.51
N SER A 236 23.87 -0.65 -17.70
CA SER A 236 23.41 -1.11 -19.03
C SER A 236 21.90 -0.99 -19.17
N ILE A 237 21.46 -0.75 -20.40
CA ILE A 237 20.07 -0.85 -20.84
C ILE A 237 19.94 -2.01 -21.82
N PRO A 238 18.79 -2.71 -21.90
CA PRO A 238 18.57 -3.83 -22.80
C PRO A 238 18.59 -3.44 -24.27
#